data_f85c5503485e3dcbaa01439d4aeacb31
#
_entry.id   f85c5503485e3dcbaa01439d4aeacb31
#
_cell.length_a   1.000
_cell.length_b   1.000
_cell.length_c   1.000
_cell.angle_alpha   90.00
_cell.angle_beta   90.00
_cell.angle_gamma   90.00
#
_symmetry.space_group_name_H-M   'P 1'
#
loop_
_entity.id
_entity.type
_entity.pdbx_description
1 polymer ?
#
loop_
_entity_poly.entity_id
_entity_poly.type
_entity_poly.pdbx_seq_one_letter_code
_entity_poly.pdbx_strand_id
1 'polypeptide(L)'
;QNILLAATVALHLGLTMRQVARGISKLQPVEHRLQLIPSPGITIIDDAFNSNPKGAEAAVKVLGAFQARRIIITPGMVELGGQEAAFNREFGRKICGNADIAILVGKKHTQPIAEGLLAAGFPQGNLHVVASLDEATVLLRQIGRPGDIAMFENDLPDHYSET
;
A
#
# COMPACT_ATOMS: atom_id res chain seq x y z
N GLN A 1 6.56 -9.42 10.99
CA GLN A 1 6.34 -9.97 12.33
C GLN A 1 6.24 -11.51 12.32
N ASN A 2 5.42 -12.12 11.44
CA ASN A 2 5.21 -13.57 11.39
C ASN A 2 6.50 -14.38 11.19
N ILE A 3 7.38 -13.93 10.29
CA ILE A 3 8.69 -14.58 10.07
C ILE A 3 9.54 -14.53 11.35
N LEU A 4 9.52 -13.42 12.08
CA LEU A 4 10.28 -13.27 13.31
C LEU A 4 9.77 -14.21 14.40
N LEU A 5 8.45 -14.32 14.55
CA LEU A 5 7.83 -15.27 15.49
C LEU A 5 8.17 -16.71 15.12
N ALA A 6 8.04 -17.09 13.86
CA ALA A 6 8.38 -18.43 13.39
C ALA A 6 9.87 -18.76 13.62
N ALA A 7 10.76 -17.80 13.34
CA ALA A 7 12.19 -17.93 13.59
C ALA A 7 12.49 -18.12 15.09
N THR A 8 11.83 -17.35 15.96
CA THR A 8 12.00 -17.49 17.42
C THR A 8 11.57 -18.87 17.91
N VAL A 9 10.42 -19.36 17.44
CA VAL A 9 9.94 -20.72 17.78
C VAL A 9 10.91 -21.78 17.27
N ALA A 10 11.37 -21.66 16.02
CA ALA A 10 12.32 -22.61 15.44
C ALA A 10 13.64 -22.70 16.22
N LEU A 11 14.18 -21.54 16.66
CA LEU A 11 15.37 -21.50 17.51
C LEU A 11 15.10 -22.13 18.88
N HIS A 12 13.94 -21.88 19.47
CA HIS A 12 13.55 -22.50 20.74
C HIS A 12 13.44 -24.03 20.65
N LEU A 13 13.01 -24.54 19.49
CA LEU A 13 12.96 -25.97 19.19
C LEU A 13 14.33 -26.58 18.82
N GLY A 14 15.41 -25.81 18.92
CA GLY A 14 16.78 -26.29 18.76
C GLY A 14 17.33 -26.19 17.32
N LEU A 15 16.62 -25.51 16.38
CA LEU A 15 17.19 -25.24 15.07
C LEU A 15 18.33 -24.20 15.20
N THR A 16 19.37 -24.37 14.42
CA THR A 16 20.46 -23.39 14.34
C THR A 16 20.05 -22.15 13.53
N MET A 17 20.68 -21.01 13.77
CA MET A 17 20.48 -19.79 12.98
C MET A 17 20.67 -20.03 11.47
N ARG A 18 21.64 -20.91 11.08
CA ARG A 18 21.86 -21.27 9.69
C ARG A 18 20.66 -22.00 9.08
N GLN A 19 20.03 -22.90 9.83
CA GLN A 19 18.83 -23.63 9.38
C GLN A 19 17.64 -22.68 9.24
N VAL A 20 17.45 -21.78 10.22
CA VAL A 20 16.41 -20.76 10.19
C VAL A 20 16.60 -19.81 9.00
N ALA A 21 17.81 -19.27 8.79
CA ALA A 21 18.11 -18.41 7.65
C ALA A 21 17.86 -19.10 6.30
N ARG A 22 18.25 -20.39 6.19
CA ARG A 22 17.98 -21.21 5.00
C ARG A 22 16.47 -21.47 4.79
N GLY A 23 15.71 -21.57 5.85
CA GLY A 23 14.24 -21.66 5.79
C GLY A 23 13.65 -20.36 5.26
N ILE A 24 14.05 -19.24 5.84
CA ILE A 24 13.56 -17.90 5.46
C ILE A 24 13.86 -17.59 3.98
N SER A 25 15.06 -17.94 3.49
CA SER A 25 15.44 -17.70 2.09
C SER A 25 14.61 -18.46 1.05
N LYS A 26 13.84 -19.46 1.47
CA LYS A 26 12.95 -20.25 0.62
C LYS A 26 11.49 -19.80 0.68
N LEU A 27 11.17 -18.86 1.56
CA LEU A 27 9.80 -18.35 1.66
C LEU A 27 9.44 -17.60 0.38
N GLN A 28 8.24 -17.87 -0.10
CA GLN A 28 7.63 -17.12 -1.19
C GLN A 28 6.70 -16.06 -0.59
N PRO A 29 6.60 -14.88 -1.21
CA PRO A 29 5.57 -13.91 -0.85
C PRO A 29 4.18 -14.55 -0.96
N VAL A 30 3.28 -14.14 -0.07
CA VAL A 30 1.86 -14.44 -0.22
C VAL A 30 1.32 -13.45 -1.25
N GLU A 31 0.52 -13.94 -2.20
CA GLU A 31 -0.13 -13.10 -3.20
C GLU A 31 -0.92 -11.96 -2.53
N HIS A 32 -0.87 -10.78 -3.14
CA HIS A 32 -1.53 -9.55 -2.66
C HIS A 32 -1.11 -9.10 -1.25
N ARG A 33 0.07 -9.50 -0.76
CA ARG A 33 0.62 -9.07 0.54
C ARG A 33 2.04 -8.58 0.40
N LEU A 34 2.20 -7.29 0.08
CA LEU A 34 3.49 -6.63 -0.20
C LEU A 34 4.33 -7.42 -1.21
N GLN A 35 3.65 -8.03 -2.20
CA GLN A 35 4.28 -8.80 -3.25
C GLN A 35 4.94 -7.86 -4.25
N LEU A 36 6.25 -8.05 -4.50
CA LEU A 36 6.95 -7.32 -5.55
C LEU A 36 6.73 -8.01 -6.90
N ILE A 37 6.13 -7.30 -7.84
CA ILE A 37 5.88 -7.78 -9.20
C ILE A 37 6.68 -6.91 -10.18
N PRO A 38 7.77 -7.43 -10.78
CA PRO A 38 8.49 -6.73 -11.83
C PRO A 38 7.57 -6.52 -13.04
N SER A 39 7.49 -5.28 -13.51
CA SER A 39 6.74 -4.90 -14.70
C SER A 39 7.64 -4.07 -15.61
N PRO A 40 7.45 -4.09 -16.94
CA PRO A 40 8.27 -3.31 -17.84
C PRO A 40 8.29 -1.82 -17.46
N GLY A 41 9.47 -1.34 -17.07
CA GLY A 41 9.71 0.06 -16.71
C GLY A 41 9.39 0.45 -15.27
N ILE A 42 8.48 -0.22 -14.57
CA ILE A 42 8.11 0.09 -13.19
C ILE A 42 8.12 -1.17 -12.32
N THR A 43 8.24 -1.00 -11.01
CA THR A 43 8.02 -2.11 -10.06
C THR A 43 6.67 -1.91 -9.38
N ILE A 44 5.86 -2.96 -9.35
CA ILE A 44 4.59 -2.96 -8.65
C ILE A 44 4.78 -3.59 -7.27
N ILE A 45 4.24 -2.96 -6.25
CA ILE A 45 4.03 -3.55 -4.93
C ILE A 45 2.53 -3.84 -4.83
N ASP A 46 2.20 -5.11 -4.79
CA ASP A 46 0.82 -5.57 -4.66
C ASP A 46 0.52 -5.90 -3.19
N ASP A 47 -0.27 -5.05 -2.55
CA ASP A 47 -0.78 -5.20 -1.18
C ASP A 47 -2.31 -5.09 -1.17
N ALA A 48 -2.95 -5.60 -2.23
CA ALA A 48 -4.36 -5.44 -2.53
C ALA A 48 -5.25 -6.54 -1.90
N PHE A 49 -4.90 -7.10 -0.75
CA PHE A 49 -5.71 -8.17 -0.14
C PHE A 49 -6.82 -7.62 0.77
N ASN A 50 -6.44 -6.91 1.80
CA ASN A 50 -7.31 -6.26 2.77
C ASN A 50 -6.46 -5.33 3.63
N SER A 51 -7.02 -4.21 4.04
CA SER A 51 -6.30 -3.23 4.80
C SER A 51 -6.95 -2.95 6.16
N ASN A 52 -6.11 -2.59 7.10
CA ASN A 52 -6.48 -2.06 8.41
C ASN A 52 -5.49 -0.96 8.79
N PRO A 53 -5.80 -0.08 9.75
CA PRO A 53 -4.99 1.10 10.03
C PRO A 53 -3.50 0.81 10.31
N LYS A 54 -3.18 -0.31 10.97
CA LYS A 54 -1.78 -0.70 11.24
C LYS A 54 -1.10 -1.31 10.02
N GLY A 55 -1.85 -2.09 9.22
CA GLY A 55 -1.36 -2.65 7.97
C GLY A 55 -1.05 -1.57 6.95
N ALA A 56 -2.01 -0.67 6.72
CA ALA A 56 -1.86 0.49 5.83
C ALA A 56 -0.65 1.37 6.21
N GLU A 57 -0.47 1.66 7.51
CA GLU A 57 0.71 2.37 7.99
C GLU A 57 2.01 1.62 7.69
N ALA A 58 2.04 0.31 7.87
CA ALA A 58 3.22 -0.50 7.59
C ALA A 58 3.52 -0.53 6.08
N ALA A 59 2.49 -0.68 5.23
CA ALA A 59 2.61 -0.68 3.78
C ALA A 59 3.20 0.64 3.26
N VAL A 60 2.68 1.77 3.73
CA VAL A 60 3.20 3.10 3.33
C VAL A 60 4.66 3.30 3.75
N LYS A 61 5.04 2.82 4.93
CA LYS A 61 6.46 2.86 5.37
C LYS A 61 7.36 2.01 4.49
N VAL A 62 6.87 0.85 4.01
CA VAL A 62 7.61 0.02 3.06
C VAL A 62 7.79 0.78 1.74
N LEU A 63 6.73 1.40 1.21
CA LEU A 63 6.82 2.25 0.02
C LEU A 63 7.84 3.38 0.22
N GLY A 64 7.79 4.06 1.36
CA GLY A 64 8.71 5.14 1.72
C GLY A 64 10.19 4.76 1.82
N ALA A 65 10.50 3.47 1.97
CA ALA A 65 11.88 2.99 2.03
C ALA A 65 12.58 2.91 0.66
N PHE A 66 11.84 2.98 -0.44
CA PHE A 66 12.42 2.92 -1.78
C PHE A 66 13.02 4.26 -2.18
N GLN A 67 14.21 4.23 -2.78
CA GLN A 67 14.92 5.39 -3.34
C GLN A 67 14.52 5.60 -4.81
N ALA A 68 13.23 5.79 -5.06
CA ALA A 68 12.64 5.98 -6.38
C ALA A 68 11.43 6.91 -6.27
N ARG A 69 10.87 7.33 -7.39
CA ARG A 69 9.58 8.02 -7.37
C ARG A 69 8.48 7.01 -6.99
N ARG A 70 7.75 7.30 -5.95
CA ARG A 70 6.81 6.42 -5.25
C ARG A 70 5.39 6.86 -5.54
N ILE A 71 4.60 5.92 -6.03
CA ILE A 71 3.20 6.14 -6.38
C ILE A 71 2.37 5.22 -5.50
N ILE A 72 1.34 5.73 -4.83
CA ILE A 72 0.36 4.91 -4.13
C ILE A 72 -0.97 4.98 -4.85
N ILE A 73 -1.61 3.83 -5.02
CA ILE A 73 -2.97 3.67 -5.54
C ILE A 73 -3.78 3.01 -4.43
N THR A 74 -4.85 3.65 -3.96
CA THR A 74 -5.65 3.11 -2.87
C THR A 74 -7.10 3.60 -2.91
N PRO A 75 -8.06 2.71 -2.63
CA PRO A 75 -9.45 3.08 -2.38
C PRO A 75 -9.69 3.47 -0.90
N GLY A 76 -8.67 3.37 -0.06
CA GLY A 76 -8.79 3.58 1.38
C GLY A 76 -9.25 2.33 2.13
N MET A 77 -9.61 2.53 3.39
CA MET A 77 -10.06 1.46 4.28
C MET A 77 -11.55 1.59 4.54
N VAL A 78 -12.24 0.45 4.57
CA VAL A 78 -13.67 0.32 4.88
C VAL A 78 -13.88 -0.58 6.09
N GLU A 79 -15.12 -0.73 6.53
CA GLU A 79 -15.52 -1.60 7.66
C GLU A 79 -14.94 -1.18 9.02
N LEU A 80 -14.59 0.11 9.18
CA LEU A 80 -14.06 0.68 10.42
C LEU A 80 -15.15 1.39 11.26
N GLY A 81 -16.41 1.23 10.87
CA GLY A 81 -17.55 1.82 11.56
C GLY A 81 -17.47 3.35 11.65
N GLY A 82 -17.91 3.93 12.75
CA GLY A 82 -17.91 5.39 12.93
C GLY A 82 -16.54 6.07 12.93
N GLN A 83 -15.45 5.31 12.93
CA GLN A 83 -14.07 5.84 12.92
C GLN A 83 -13.44 5.82 11.51
N GLU A 84 -14.14 5.33 10.50
CA GLU A 84 -13.60 5.15 9.15
C GLU A 84 -13.01 6.44 8.58
N ALA A 85 -13.75 7.53 8.62
CA ALA A 85 -13.27 8.82 8.13
C ALA A 85 -12.02 9.32 8.91
N ALA A 86 -11.95 9.08 10.21
CA ALA A 86 -10.82 9.49 11.03
C ALA A 86 -9.56 8.69 10.70
N PHE A 87 -9.68 7.36 10.54
CA PHE A 87 -8.57 6.50 10.15
C PHE A 87 -8.10 6.79 8.73
N ASN A 88 -9.00 6.99 7.79
CA ASN A 88 -8.64 7.35 6.42
C ASN A 88 -7.96 8.73 6.34
N ARG A 89 -8.41 9.71 7.14
CA ARG A 89 -7.72 11.01 7.21
C ARG A 89 -6.31 10.87 7.78
N GLU A 90 -6.13 10.07 8.82
CA GLU A 90 -4.81 9.80 9.39
C GLU A 90 -3.92 9.02 8.40
N PHE A 91 -4.50 8.09 7.66
CA PHE A 91 -3.80 7.38 6.58
C PHE A 91 -3.28 8.35 5.52
N GLY A 92 -4.09 9.31 5.08
CA GLY A 92 -3.67 10.38 4.19
C GLY A 92 -2.45 11.17 4.71
N ARG A 93 -2.42 11.50 6.01
CA ARG A 93 -1.25 12.15 6.62
C ARG A 93 0.00 11.28 6.55
N LYS A 94 -0.15 9.97 6.73
CA LYS A 94 0.97 9.01 6.68
C LYS A 94 1.48 8.75 5.26
N ILE A 95 0.64 8.86 4.25
CA ILE A 95 1.06 8.82 2.85
C ILE A 95 1.98 9.99 2.54
N CYS A 96 1.71 11.18 3.09
CA CYS A 96 2.57 12.34 2.92
C CYS A 96 3.99 12.05 3.45
N GLY A 97 4.99 12.28 2.62
CA GLY A 97 6.40 11.95 2.90
C GLY A 97 6.82 10.52 2.55
N ASN A 98 5.88 9.60 2.32
CA ASN A 98 6.17 8.23 1.90
C ASN A 98 5.82 7.96 0.43
N ALA A 99 4.99 8.78 -0.18
CA ALA A 99 4.68 8.75 -1.60
C ALA A 99 4.90 10.12 -2.24
N ASP A 100 5.21 10.12 -3.52
CA ASP A 100 5.41 11.33 -4.32
C ASP A 100 4.17 11.65 -5.17
N ILE A 101 3.36 10.62 -5.48
CA ILE A 101 2.07 10.72 -6.17
C ILE A 101 1.05 9.84 -5.43
N ALA A 102 -0.16 10.33 -5.26
CA ALA A 102 -1.29 9.58 -4.73
C ALA A 102 -2.43 9.53 -5.76
N ILE A 103 -2.90 8.33 -6.08
CA ILE A 103 -4.08 8.05 -6.91
C ILE A 103 -5.12 7.42 -6.01
N LEU A 104 -6.16 8.16 -5.71
CA LEU A 104 -7.26 7.73 -4.86
C LEU A 104 -8.40 7.19 -5.72
N VAL A 105 -8.87 5.99 -5.41
CA VAL A 105 -9.91 5.29 -6.17
C VAL A 105 -11.24 5.41 -5.43
N GLY A 106 -12.25 6.03 -6.08
CA GLY A 106 -13.55 6.34 -5.46
C GLY A 106 -13.57 7.73 -4.80
N LYS A 107 -14.54 8.55 -5.18
CA LYS A 107 -14.57 9.96 -4.77
C LYS A 107 -15.01 10.16 -3.33
N LYS A 108 -16.03 9.40 -2.88
CA LYS A 108 -16.62 9.59 -1.54
C LYS A 108 -15.77 8.98 -0.44
N HIS A 109 -15.37 7.70 -0.62
CA HIS A 109 -14.61 6.97 0.38
C HIS A 109 -13.21 7.54 0.60
N THR A 110 -12.59 8.10 -0.43
CA THR A 110 -11.23 8.62 -0.37
C THR A 110 -11.14 10.10 -0.01
N GLN A 111 -12.28 10.81 0.11
CA GLN A 111 -12.28 12.21 0.51
C GLN A 111 -11.51 12.46 1.83
N PRO A 112 -11.69 11.68 2.91
CA PRO A 112 -10.91 11.86 4.13
C PRO A 112 -9.41 11.68 3.94
N ILE A 113 -8.98 10.77 3.02
CA ILE A 113 -7.57 10.57 2.69
C ILE A 113 -7.02 11.82 2.01
N ALA A 114 -7.75 12.36 1.02
CA ALA A 114 -7.37 13.58 0.33
C ALA A 114 -7.23 14.77 1.31
N GLU A 115 -8.18 14.92 2.24
CA GLU A 115 -8.11 15.92 3.31
C GLU A 115 -6.85 15.74 4.18
N GLY A 116 -6.54 14.51 4.56
CA GLY A 116 -5.36 14.17 5.35
C GLY A 116 -4.04 14.49 4.62
N LEU A 117 -3.95 14.13 3.34
CA LEU A 117 -2.82 14.45 2.45
C LEU A 117 -2.59 15.96 2.36
N LEU A 118 -3.63 16.71 2.01
CA LEU A 118 -3.53 18.16 1.83
C LEU A 118 -3.21 18.88 3.14
N ALA A 119 -3.81 18.46 4.25
CA ALA A 119 -3.51 18.99 5.58
C ALA A 119 -2.07 18.74 6.03
N ALA A 120 -1.42 17.66 5.51
CA ALA A 120 -0.01 17.36 5.75
C ALA A 120 0.94 18.06 4.77
N GLY A 121 0.44 18.86 3.83
CA GLY A 121 1.26 19.58 2.85
C GLY A 121 1.58 18.81 1.57
N PHE A 122 0.84 17.74 1.28
CA PHE A 122 1.04 17.00 0.02
C PHE A 122 0.73 17.89 -1.19
N PRO A 123 1.56 17.87 -2.25
CA PRO A 123 1.35 18.72 -3.42
C PRO A 123 0.04 18.38 -4.14
N GLN A 124 -0.86 19.35 -4.26
CA GLN A 124 -2.17 19.14 -4.89
C GLN A 124 -2.07 18.63 -6.34
N GLY A 125 -1.04 19.05 -7.10
CA GLY A 125 -0.80 18.58 -8.46
C GLY A 125 -0.40 17.11 -8.57
N ASN A 126 -0.04 16.47 -7.46
CA ASN A 126 0.34 15.07 -7.37
C ASN A 126 -0.75 14.20 -6.73
N LEU A 127 -1.89 14.81 -6.39
CA LEU A 127 -3.04 14.12 -5.84
C LEU A 127 -4.10 13.97 -6.94
N HIS A 128 -4.40 12.73 -7.29
CA HIS A 128 -5.39 12.38 -8.30
C HIS A 128 -6.53 11.60 -7.64
N VAL A 129 -7.77 11.87 -8.04
CA VAL A 129 -8.95 11.13 -7.61
C VAL A 129 -9.66 10.62 -8.86
N VAL A 130 -9.81 9.31 -8.95
CA VAL A 130 -10.42 8.60 -10.09
C VAL A 130 -11.63 7.80 -9.63
N ALA A 131 -12.52 7.43 -10.55
CA ALA A 131 -13.74 6.71 -10.19
C ALA A 131 -13.52 5.21 -10.02
N SER A 132 -12.55 4.62 -10.71
CA SER A 132 -12.33 3.17 -10.75
C SER A 132 -10.86 2.79 -10.77
N LEU A 133 -10.58 1.52 -10.47
CA LEU A 133 -9.23 0.95 -10.57
C LEU A 133 -8.74 0.94 -12.03
N ASP A 134 -9.64 0.77 -13.00
CA ASP A 134 -9.30 0.85 -14.41
C ASP A 134 -8.79 2.25 -14.78
N GLU A 135 -9.49 3.30 -14.33
CA GLU A 135 -9.04 4.68 -14.51
C GLU A 135 -7.70 4.94 -13.84
N ALA A 136 -7.49 4.40 -12.61
CA ALA A 136 -6.22 4.49 -11.92
C ALA A 136 -5.08 3.81 -12.70
N THR A 137 -5.36 2.65 -13.29
CA THR A 137 -4.40 1.91 -14.10
C THR A 137 -4.05 2.65 -15.40
N VAL A 138 -5.05 3.24 -16.07
CA VAL A 138 -4.83 4.08 -17.24
C VAL A 138 -3.98 5.30 -16.88
N LEU A 139 -4.32 5.97 -15.79
CA LEU A 139 -3.57 7.13 -15.30
C LEU A 139 -2.12 6.75 -14.96
N LEU A 140 -1.92 5.63 -14.24
CA LEU A 140 -0.58 5.13 -13.90
C LEU A 140 0.27 4.92 -15.16
N ARG A 141 -0.31 4.35 -16.23
CA ARG A 141 0.40 4.18 -17.52
C ARG A 141 0.77 5.49 -18.19
N GLN A 142 -0.04 6.53 -18.01
CA GLN A 142 0.21 7.86 -18.60
C GLN A 142 1.30 8.63 -17.87
N ILE A 143 1.31 8.57 -16.53
CA ILE A 143 2.23 9.37 -15.72
C ILE A 143 3.47 8.59 -15.26
N GLY A 144 3.43 7.25 -15.35
CA GLY A 144 4.50 6.35 -14.93
C GLY A 144 5.78 6.58 -15.73
N ARG A 145 6.93 6.44 -15.07
CA ARG A 145 8.26 6.60 -15.66
C ARG A 145 9.12 5.38 -15.36
N PRO A 146 10.08 5.07 -16.21
CA PRO A 146 11.03 4.02 -15.89
C PRO A 146 11.72 4.24 -14.54
N GLY A 147 11.72 3.21 -13.71
CA GLY A 147 12.27 3.23 -12.36
C GLY A 147 11.28 3.59 -11.25
N ASP A 148 10.04 3.93 -11.56
CA ASP A 148 9.02 4.18 -10.54
C ASP A 148 8.67 2.91 -9.75
N ILE A 149 8.24 3.13 -8.51
CA ILE A 149 7.62 2.13 -7.67
C ILE A 149 6.14 2.51 -7.50
N ALA A 150 5.24 1.63 -7.86
CA ALA A 150 3.80 1.82 -7.68
C ALA A 150 3.23 0.76 -6.74
N MET A 151 2.58 1.21 -5.66
CA MET A 151 1.92 0.33 -4.69
C MET A 151 0.42 0.38 -4.90
N PHE A 152 -0.19 -0.78 -5.06
CA PHE A 152 -1.62 -0.99 -4.92
C PHE A 152 -1.89 -1.41 -3.48
N GLU A 153 -2.49 -0.53 -2.71
CA GLU A 153 -2.80 -0.74 -1.29
C GLU A 153 -4.30 -0.88 -1.13
N ASN A 154 -4.72 -1.99 -0.59
CA ASN A 154 -6.09 -2.43 -0.44
C ASN A 154 -6.83 -2.66 -1.78
N ASP A 155 -7.84 -3.53 -1.72
CA ASP A 155 -8.88 -3.70 -2.72
C ASP A 155 -10.23 -3.68 -2.00
N LEU A 156 -11.21 -2.99 -2.58
CA LEU A 156 -12.53 -2.94 -1.98
C LEU A 156 -13.38 -4.11 -2.51
N PRO A 157 -14.16 -4.75 -1.63
CA PRO A 157 -15.19 -5.67 -2.07
C PRO A 157 -16.16 -4.99 -3.08
N ASP A 158 -16.65 -5.76 -4.05
CA ASP A 158 -17.48 -5.25 -5.16
C ASP A 158 -18.68 -4.39 -4.72
N HIS A 159 -19.24 -4.64 -3.53
CA HIS A 159 -20.37 -3.86 -3.00
C HIS A 159 -20.02 -2.44 -2.52
N TYR A 160 -18.74 -2.07 -2.48
CA TYR A 160 -18.29 -0.71 -2.21
C TYR A 160 -18.03 0.11 -3.49
N SER A 161 -18.31 -0.44 -4.67
CA SER A 161 -18.19 0.32 -5.93
C SER A 161 -19.12 1.53 -5.89
N GLU A 162 -18.57 2.71 -6.09
CA GLU A 162 -19.35 3.95 -6.24
C GLU A 162 -19.98 3.97 -7.65
N THR A 163 -21.25 3.55 -7.75
CA THR A 163 -22.08 3.72 -8.98
C THR A 163 -22.67 5.11 -9.04
#